data_d79c24f87d54075cd594318cc0a86c92
#
_entry.id   d79c24f87d54075cd594318cc0a86c92
#
_cell.length_a   1.000
_cell.length_b   1.000
_cell.length_c   1.000
_cell.angle_alpha   90.00
_cell.angle_beta   90.00
_cell.angle_gamma   90.00
#
_symmetry.space_group_name_H-M   'P 1'
#
loop_
_entity.id
_entity.type
_entity.pdbx_description
1 polymer ?
#
loop_
_entity_poly.entity_id
_entity_poly.type
_entity_poly.pdbx_seq_one_letter_code
_entity_poly.pdbx_strand_id
1 'polypeptide(L)'
;MDKVYKFFNFKNKINKFKNTIKIFIFSNFRNTIYSINEISSDEITLLHHLGLGDAIICNGIVNYLTKKSVKVNLPVLKNNYDQLSFLYSENNLVNLVPVEDKNGIYKTDNTKQILRVGYEKNYGKFNKSFYTQLGLPYNHSFKYFYMPINTEKEKSLKHHLFDFYGVDKDFILVHNSSSYGSVDLNLKNDLPAIFVEKKSDIFQNMFFYRALILEAKEIHCIDSSFLHLVERVETNAKLYFHKLKQENQTSEKLELYKNWDVII
;
A
#
# COMPACT_ATOMS: atom_id res chain seq x y z
N MET A 1 -12.53 38.59 -0.87
CA MET A 1 -12.27 37.13 -0.99
C MET A 1 -11.31 36.73 -2.10
N ASP A 2 -11.29 37.39 -3.24
CA ASP A 2 -10.42 37.05 -4.40
C ASP A 2 -8.90 37.16 -4.21
N LYS A 3 -8.42 38.12 -3.39
CA LYS A 3 -6.96 38.29 -3.19
C LYS A 3 -6.34 37.17 -2.35
N VAL A 4 -7.06 36.62 -1.40
CA VAL A 4 -6.60 35.52 -0.54
C VAL A 4 -6.56 34.20 -1.35
N TYR A 5 -7.55 33.97 -2.21
CA TYR A 5 -7.59 32.80 -3.10
C TYR A 5 -6.46 32.80 -4.13
N LYS A 6 -6.15 33.96 -4.73
CA LYS A 6 -5.00 34.12 -5.66
C LYS A 6 -3.66 33.91 -4.96
N PHE A 7 -3.52 34.37 -3.71
CA PHE A 7 -2.29 34.18 -2.92
C PHE A 7 -2.08 32.72 -2.51
N PHE A 8 -3.16 32.00 -2.15
CA PHE A 8 -3.11 30.57 -1.84
C PHE A 8 -2.75 29.74 -3.08
N ASN A 9 -3.33 30.01 -4.24
CA ASN A 9 -3.00 29.37 -5.50
C ASN A 9 -1.57 29.64 -5.96
N PHE A 10 -1.03 30.85 -5.70
CA PHE A 10 0.34 31.21 -6.02
C PHE A 10 1.35 30.48 -5.12
N LYS A 11 1.08 30.39 -3.80
CA LYS A 11 1.89 29.57 -2.86
C LYS A 11 1.90 28.08 -3.26
N ASN A 12 0.77 27.53 -3.62
CA ASN A 12 0.67 26.15 -4.07
C ASN A 12 1.43 25.89 -5.39
N LYS A 13 1.39 26.82 -6.34
CA LYS A 13 2.20 26.76 -7.57
C LYS A 13 3.70 26.83 -7.28
N ILE A 14 4.12 27.72 -6.38
CA ILE A 14 5.55 27.85 -5.99
C ILE A 14 6.01 26.58 -5.26
N ASN A 15 5.20 26.02 -4.36
CA ASN A 15 5.55 24.78 -3.67
C ASN A 15 5.61 23.60 -4.63
N LYS A 16 4.68 23.52 -5.59
CA LYS A 16 4.70 22.49 -6.65
C LYS A 16 5.95 22.63 -7.54
N PHE A 17 6.35 23.86 -7.89
CA PHE A 17 7.56 24.14 -8.68
C PHE A 17 8.82 23.83 -7.89
N LYS A 18 8.92 24.23 -6.61
CA LYS A 18 10.04 23.89 -5.73
C LYS A 18 10.18 22.36 -5.55
N ASN A 19 9.07 21.64 -5.42
CA ASN A 19 9.07 20.19 -5.31
C ASN A 19 9.50 19.54 -6.63
N THR A 20 9.07 20.07 -7.78
CA THR A 20 9.49 19.58 -9.10
C THR A 20 11.00 19.78 -9.29
N ILE A 21 11.54 20.95 -8.90
CA ILE A 21 12.98 21.22 -8.95
C ILE A 21 13.74 20.30 -7.99
N LYS A 22 13.24 20.09 -6.76
CA LYS A 22 13.86 19.14 -5.81
C LYS A 22 13.87 17.73 -6.35
N ILE A 23 12.78 17.28 -6.96
CA ILE A 23 12.68 15.96 -7.61
C ILE A 23 13.66 15.87 -8.78
N PHE A 24 13.73 16.89 -9.60
CA PHE A 24 14.67 16.96 -10.73
C PHE A 24 16.13 16.92 -10.27
N ILE A 25 16.50 17.72 -9.26
CA ILE A 25 17.84 17.70 -8.66
C ILE A 25 18.11 16.33 -8.04
N PHE A 26 17.16 15.76 -7.33
CA PHE A 26 17.28 14.44 -6.70
C PHE A 26 17.53 13.33 -7.74
N SER A 27 16.79 13.34 -8.84
CA SER A 27 16.92 12.31 -9.89
C SER A 27 18.19 12.43 -10.72
N ASN A 28 18.75 13.64 -10.86
CA ASN A 28 19.91 13.88 -11.73
C ASN A 28 21.26 13.86 -10.99
N PHE A 29 21.27 14.03 -9.66
CA PHE A 29 22.52 14.08 -8.87
C PHE A 29 22.74 12.87 -7.96
N ARG A 30 21.84 11.85 -8.00
CA ARG A 30 21.97 10.64 -7.21
C ARG A 30 22.08 9.43 -8.13
N ASN A 31 22.69 8.38 -7.64
CA ASN A 31 22.79 7.08 -8.31
C ASN A 31 21.40 6.40 -8.37
N THR A 32 20.49 7.00 -9.14
CA THR A 32 19.09 6.55 -9.30
C THR A 32 19.00 5.60 -10.46
N ILE A 33 18.42 4.43 -10.20
CA ILE A 33 18.20 3.36 -11.17
C ILE A 33 16.70 3.02 -11.25
N TYR A 34 16.29 2.48 -12.39
CA TYR A 34 14.89 2.18 -12.71
C TYR A 34 14.66 0.71 -13.08
N SER A 35 15.71 -0.09 -13.14
CA SER A 35 15.66 -1.52 -13.42
C SER A 35 16.49 -2.30 -12.41
N ILE A 36 16.05 -3.52 -12.09
CA ILE A 36 16.83 -4.43 -11.22
C ILE A 36 18.16 -4.83 -11.85
N ASN A 37 18.28 -4.81 -13.19
CA ASN A 37 19.50 -5.14 -13.89
C ASN A 37 20.60 -4.08 -13.73
N GLU A 38 20.25 -2.89 -13.25
CA GLU A 38 21.19 -1.79 -12.96
C GLU A 38 21.76 -1.85 -11.53
N ILE A 39 21.25 -2.79 -10.68
CA ILE A 39 21.76 -2.96 -9.33
C ILE A 39 23.18 -3.49 -9.37
N SER A 40 24.12 -2.70 -8.86
CA SER A 40 25.54 -3.04 -8.77
C SER A 40 26.06 -3.04 -7.32
N SER A 41 25.20 -2.78 -6.35
CA SER A 41 25.49 -2.72 -4.91
C SER A 41 24.76 -3.81 -4.16
N ASP A 42 25.35 -4.32 -3.08
CA ASP A 42 24.71 -5.25 -2.12
C ASP A 42 23.73 -4.56 -1.17
N GLU A 43 23.67 -3.22 -1.21
CA GLU A 43 22.75 -2.41 -0.43
C GLU A 43 22.18 -1.27 -1.26
N ILE A 44 20.84 -1.15 -1.28
CA ILE A 44 20.12 -0.13 -2.03
C ILE A 44 19.06 0.57 -1.18
N THR A 45 18.62 1.74 -1.62
CA THR A 45 17.37 2.35 -1.15
C THR A 45 16.27 2.09 -2.16
N LEU A 46 15.18 1.41 -1.77
CA LEU A 46 14.00 1.24 -2.61
C LEU A 46 13.01 2.36 -2.31
N LEU A 47 12.70 3.16 -3.33
CA LEU A 47 11.83 4.32 -3.21
C LEU A 47 10.55 4.15 -4.02
N HIS A 48 9.42 4.02 -3.33
CA HIS A 48 8.06 4.05 -3.90
C HIS A 48 7.29 5.30 -3.44
N HIS A 49 5.97 5.37 -3.69
CA HIS A 49 5.16 6.55 -3.38
C HIS A 49 4.86 6.77 -1.88
N LEU A 50 5.35 5.89 -0.99
CA LEU A 50 5.23 5.90 0.48
C LEU A 50 3.81 5.66 1.03
N GLY A 51 2.81 5.42 0.19
CA GLY A 51 1.51 4.94 0.64
C GLY A 51 1.61 3.51 1.21
N LEU A 52 0.71 3.17 2.14
CA LEU A 52 0.67 1.82 2.69
C LEU A 52 0.32 0.78 1.61
N GLY A 53 -0.59 1.12 0.69
CA GLY A 53 -0.92 0.29 -0.48
C GLY A 53 0.29 0.05 -1.38
N ASP A 54 1.09 1.09 -1.64
CA ASP A 54 2.32 0.97 -2.43
C ASP A 54 3.34 0.05 -1.74
N ALA A 55 3.47 0.15 -0.41
CA ALA A 55 4.36 -0.72 0.35
C ALA A 55 3.92 -2.21 0.27
N ILE A 56 2.60 -2.48 0.32
CA ILE A 56 2.05 -3.82 0.14
C ILE A 56 2.32 -4.33 -1.28
N ILE A 57 2.12 -3.50 -2.31
CA ILE A 57 2.44 -3.86 -3.70
C ILE A 57 3.94 -4.18 -3.83
N CYS A 58 4.82 -3.34 -3.25
CA CYS A 58 6.27 -3.49 -3.33
C CYS A 58 6.84 -4.61 -2.45
N ASN A 59 6.07 -5.19 -1.52
CA ASN A 59 6.56 -6.25 -0.63
C ASN A 59 7.19 -7.42 -1.42
N GLY A 60 6.56 -7.85 -2.51
CA GLY A 60 7.11 -8.89 -3.37
C GLY A 60 8.44 -8.49 -4.05
N ILE A 61 8.64 -7.20 -4.38
CA ILE A 61 9.92 -6.69 -4.91
C ILE A 61 10.99 -6.73 -3.83
N VAL A 62 10.67 -6.23 -2.64
CA VAL A 62 11.60 -6.22 -1.49
C VAL A 62 12.05 -7.64 -1.16
N ASN A 63 11.11 -8.58 -1.01
CA ASN A 63 11.44 -9.96 -0.69
C ASN A 63 12.19 -10.67 -1.84
N TYR A 64 11.91 -10.33 -3.09
CA TYR A 64 12.69 -10.85 -4.23
C TYR A 64 14.15 -10.37 -4.17
N LEU A 65 14.40 -9.11 -3.84
CA LEU A 65 15.74 -8.54 -3.72
C LEU A 65 16.50 -9.12 -2.52
N THR A 66 15.85 -9.22 -1.37
CA THR A 66 16.49 -9.79 -0.17
C THR A 66 16.82 -11.28 -0.32
N LYS A 67 16.01 -12.05 -1.07
CA LYS A 67 16.37 -13.43 -1.47
C LYS A 67 17.61 -13.52 -2.35
N LYS A 68 18.01 -12.42 -2.99
CA LYS A 68 19.27 -12.28 -3.73
C LYS A 68 20.38 -11.65 -2.89
N SER A 69 20.22 -11.62 -1.58
CA SER A 69 21.16 -11.05 -0.59
C SER A 69 21.37 -9.54 -0.72
N VAL A 70 20.45 -8.81 -1.37
CA VAL A 70 20.49 -7.34 -1.43
C VAL A 70 19.83 -6.78 -0.18
N LYS A 71 20.54 -5.95 0.58
CA LYS A 71 19.97 -5.17 1.69
C LYS A 71 19.12 -4.03 1.15
N VAL A 72 17.93 -3.84 1.71
CA VAL A 72 16.98 -2.83 1.26
C VAL A 72 16.71 -1.81 2.37
N ASN A 73 17.14 -0.57 2.16
CA ASN A 73 16.66 0.56 2.96
C ASN A 73 15.34 1.03 2.37
N LEU A 74 14.28 0.96 3.16
CA LEU A 74 12.93 1.28 2.75
C LEU A 74 12.44 2.54 3.49
N PRO A 75 12.40 3.72 2.85
CA PRO A 75 11.78 4.90 3.42
C PRO A 75 10.30 4.66 3.66
N VAL A 76 9.81 4.99 4.86
CA VAL A 76 8.43 4.79 5.28
C VAL A 76 7.91 6.02 6.01
N LEU A 77 6.65 6.40 5.77
CA LEU A 77 6.02 7.47 6.56
C LEU A 77 5.87 7.00 8.01
N LYS A 78 6.14 7.89 8.96
CA LYS A 78 6.04 7.59 10.40
C LYS A 78 4.69 7.00 10.81
N ASN A 79 3.59 7.47 10.22
CA ASN A 79 2.26 6.94 10.51
C ASN A 79 2.01 5.52 10.01
N ASN A 80 2.87 4.98 9.14
CA ASN A 80 2.82 3.60 8.65
C ASN A 80 3.92 2.72 9.27
N TYR A 81 4.81 3.31 10.10
CA TYR A 81 6.01 2.64 10.58
C TYR A 81 5.71 1.36 11.35
N ASP A 82 4.78 1.40 12.30
CA ASP A 82 4.46 0.25 13.14
C ASP A 82 3.88 -0.91 12.34
N GLN A 83 3.01 -0.61 11.37
CA GLN A 83 2.44 -1.63 10.48
C GLN A 83 3.53 -2.26 9.60
N LEU A 84 4.40 -1.44 9.00
CA LEU A 84 5.47 -1.94 8.14
C LEU A 84 6.59 -2.62 8.94
N SER A 85 6.82 -2.22 10.19
CA SER A 85 7.71 -2.93 11.10
C SER A 85 7.24 -4.36 11.36
N PHE A 86 5.93 -4.56 11.50
CA PHE A 86 5.37 -5.90 11.56
C PHE A 86 5.54 -6.64 10.23
N LEU A 87 5.20 -6.01 9.11
CA LEU A 87 5.26 -6.65 7.78
C LEU A 87 6.67 -7.18 7.44
N TYR A 88 7.72 -6.51 7.89
CA TYR A 88 9.12 -6.88 7.62
C TYR A 88 9.86 -7.42 8.84
N SER A 89 9.18 -7.73 9.95
CA SER A 89 9.81 -8.13 11.22
C SER A 89 10.68 -9.39 11.13
N GLU A 90 10.42 -10.26 10.17
CA GLU A 90 11.17 -11.51 9.95
C GLU A 90 12.20 -11.38 8.80
N ASN A 91 12.37 -10.19 8.22
CA ASN A 91 13.34 -9.96 7.15
C ASN A 91 14.47 -9.03 7.60
N ASN A 92 15.57 -9.61 8.09
CA ASN A 92 16.72 -8.90 8.62
C ASN A 92 17.56 -8.12 7.58
N LEU A 93 17.26 -8.29 6.28
CA LEU A 93 17.88 -7.52 5.20
C LEU A 93 17.08 -6.26 4.84
N VAL A 94 15.95 -6.00 5.52
CA VAL A 94 15.14 -4.79 5.35
C VAL A 94 15.38 -3.84 6.50
N ASN A 95 15.81 -2.62 6.19
CA ASN A 95 15.95 -1.52 7.13
C ASN A 95 14.89 -0.47 6.85
N LEU A 96 13.93 -0.28 7.75
CA LEU A 96 12.91 0.76 7.64
C LEU A 96 13.47 2.11 8.07
N VAL A 97 13.39 3.10 7.18
CA VAL A 97 13.86 4.47 7.41
C VAL A 97 12.65 5.39 7.60
N PRO A 98 12.26 5.75 8.83
CA PRO A 98 11.11 6.59 9.06
C PRO A 98 11.33 8.01 8.53
N VAL A 99 10.36 8.53 7.78
CA VAL A 99 10.35 9.89 7.23
C VAL A 99 9.06 10.60 7.64
N GLU A 100 9.14 11.92 7.90
CA GLU A 100 7.98 12.73 8.32
C GLU A 100 6.97 12.90 7.18
N ASP A 101 7.49 13.18 6.00
CA ASP A 101 6.71 13.41 4.80
C ASP A 101 7.48 12.94 3.54
N LYS A 102 6.86 13.09 2.38
CA LYS A 102 7.49 12.76 1.09
C LYS A 102 8.78 13.56 0.83
N ASN A 103 9.00 14.69 1.50
CA ASN A 103 10.22 15.49 1.36
C ASN A 103 11.36 14.95 2.24
N GLY A 104 11.06 14.20 3.29
CA GLY A 104 12.05 13.55 4.17
C GLY A 104 12.94 12.56 3.44
N ILE A 105 12.49 12.01 2.31
CA ILE A 105 13.27 11.13 1.43
C ILE A 105 14.57 11.78 0.96
N TYR A 106 14.57 13.10 0.75
CA TYR A 106 15.77 13.85 0.28
C TYR A 106 16.89 13.92 1.33
N LYS A 107 16.59 13.51 2.56
CA LYS A 107 17.55 13.45 3.68
C LYS A 107 18.16 12.07 3.86
N THR A 108 17.71 11.07 3.10
CA THR A 108 18.29 9.71 3.15
C THR A 108 19.69 9.72 2.53
N ASP A 109 20.52 8.76 2.95
CA ASP A 109 21.91 8.63 2.54
C ASP A 109 22.07 8.69 1.00
N ASN A 110 22.87 9.65 0.53
CA ASN A 110 23.05 9.96 -0.89
C ASN A 110 24.10 9.06 -1.56
N THR A 111 24.81 8.24 -0.79
CA THR A 111 25.93 7.42 -1.28
C THR A 111 25.45 6.11 -1.90
N LYS A 112 24.22 5.66 -1.59
CA LYS A 112 23.67 4.38 -2.03
C LYS A 112 22.88 4.49 -3.33
N GLN A 113 22.82 3.41 -4.08
CA GLN A 113 21.92 3.30 -5.23
C GLN A 113 20.45 3.42 -4.79
N ILE A 114 19.67 4.17 -5.56
CA ILE A 114 18.24 4.37 -5.31
C ILE A 114 17.44 3.70 -6.42
N LEU A 115 16.81 2.58 -6.12
CA LEU A 115 15.84 1.94 -7.02
C LEU A 115 14.49 2.65 -6.90
N ARG A 116 14.11 3.37 -7.93
CA ARG A 116 12.84 4.10 -8.01
C ARG A 116 11.75 3.23 -8.61
N VAL A 117 10.61 3.11 -7.92
CA VAL A 117 9.54 2.19 -8.29
C VAL A 117 8.20 2.92 -8.37
N GLY A 118 7.43 2.69 -9.43
CA GLY A 118 6.07 3.21 -9.61
C GLY A 118 6.00 4.65 -10.12
N TYR A 119 7.10 5.26 -10.51
CA TYR A 119 7.14 6.66 -10.97
C TYR A 119 7.02 6.84 -12.48
N GLU A 120 7.13 5.76 -13.24
CA GLU A 120 7.03 5.79 -14.69
C GLU A 120 5.57 5.63 -15.14
N LYS A 121 5.10 6.53 -16.00
CA LYS A 121 3.69 6.61 -16.38
C LYS A 121 3.28 5.63 -17.51
N ASN A 122 4.24 5.01 -18.20
CA ASN A 122 3.99 4.33 -19.48
C ASN A 122 3.89 2.81 -19.38
N TYR A 123 3.79 2.23 -18.19
CA TYR A 123 3.84 0.77 -17.98
C TYR A 123 2.45 0.12 -17.76
N GLY A 124 1.36 0.77 -18.18
CA GLY A 124 0.03 0.18 -18.12
C GLY A 124 -0.68 0.38 -16.79
N LYS A 125 -1.24 -0.67 -16.23
CA LYS A 125 -2.00 -0.60 -14.98
C LYS A 125 -1.11 -0.19 -13.80
N PHE A 126 -1.64 0.64 -12.90
CA PHE A 126 -0.89 1.29 -11.82
C PHE A 126 -0.05 0.31 -10.98
N ASN A 127 -0.68 -0.67 -10.36
CA ASN A 127 -0.02 -1.65 -9.49
C ASN A 127 0.91 -2.61 -10.27
N LYS A 128 0.59 -2.92 -11.53
CA LYS A 128 1.41 -3.74 -12.41
C LYS A 128 2.66 -2.98 -12.85
N SER A 129 2.56 -1.67 -13.04
CA SER A 129 3.67 -0.82 -13.49
C SER A 129 4.88 -0.87 -12.55
N PHE A 130 4.67 -1.09 -11.26
CA PHE A 130 5.75 -1.26 -10.28
C PHE A 130 6.70 -2.42 -10.63
N TYR A 131 6.18 -3.48 -11.21
CA TYR A 131 6.94 -4.66 -11.61
C TYR A 131 7.47 -4.53 -13.03
N THR A 132 6.62 -4.13 -13.98
CA THR A 132 7.01 -4.04 -15.39
C THR A 132 8.10 -3.01 -15.63
N GLN A 133 8.08 -1.88 -14.90
CA GLN A 133 9.17 -0.89 -14.90
C GLN A 133 10.52 -1.51 -14.54
N LEU A 134 10.54 -2.43 -13.59
CA LEU A 134 11.76 -3.10 -13.12
C LEU A 134 12.22 -4.27 -13.99
N GLY A 135 11.47 -4.63 -15.03
CA GLY A 135 11.71 -5.83 -15.83
C GLY A 135 11.27 -7.11 -15.11
N LEU A 136 10.39 -7.01 -14.11
CA LEU A 136 9.85 -8.14 -13.35
C LEU A 136 8.46 -8.55 -13.83
N PRO A 137 8.14 -9.86 -13.90
CA PRO A 137 6.78 -10.32 -14.11
C PRO A 137 5.87 -9.89 -12.95
N TYR A 138 4.64 -9.46 -13.25
CA TYR A 138 3.70 -9.00 -12.21
C TYR A 138 3.32 -10.09 -11.20
N ASN A 139 3.36 -11.37 -11.58
CA ASN A 139 3.11 -12.47 -10.65
C ASN A 139 4.14 -12.55 -9.50
N HIS A 140 5.30 -11.89 -9.61
CA HIS A 140 6.25 -11.74 -8.49
C HIS A 140 5.63 -10.99 -7.32
N SER A 141 4.62 -10.13 -7.56
CA SER A 141 3.86 -9.44 -6.52
C SER A 141 3.15 -10.39 -5.56
N PHE A 142 2.83 -11.58 -6.02
CA PHE A 142 2.13 -12.62 -5.26
C PHE A 142 3.10 -13.72 -4.84
N LYS A 143 3.94 -14.20 -5.75
CA LYS A 143 4.91 -15.27 -5.51
C LYS A 143 5.91 -14.94 -4.41
N TYR A 144 6.32 -13.69 -4.29
CA TYR A 144 7.30 -13.23 -3.30
C TYR A 144 6.66 -12.39 -2.20
N PHE A 145 5.33 -12.23 -2.20
CA PHE A 145 4.65 -11.63 -1.06
C PHE A 145 4.85 -12.49 0.17
N TYR A 146 5.25 -11.84 1.25
CA TYR A 146 5.38 -12.48 2.55
C TYR A 146 4.92 -11.52 3.64
N MET A 147 4.12 -12.03 4.53
CA MET A 147 3.60 -11.34 5.71
C MET A 147 3.71 -12.27 6.90
N PRO A 148 4.37 -11.87 7.99
CA PRO A 148 4.41 -12.62 9.23
C PRO A 148 3.01 -12.93 9.77
N ILE A 149 2.87 -14.03 10.48
CA ILE A 149 1.62 -14.44 11.10
C ILE A 149 1.72 -14.23 12.61
N ASN A 150 0.76 -13.48 13.17
CA ASN A 150 0.62 -13.36 14.63
C ASN A 150 -0.76 -13.87 15.04
N THR A 151 -0.87 -15.17 15.25
CA THR A 151 -2.12 -15.87 15.56
C THR A 151 -2.81 -15.32 16.81
N GLU A 152 -2.07 -14.87 17.81
CA GLU A 152 -2.64 -14.32 19.06
C GLU A 152 -3.31 -12.97 18.79
N LYS A 153 -2.62 -12.06 18.10
CA LYS A 153 -3.19 -10.75 17.77
C LYS A 153 -4.34 -10.87 16.77
N GLU A 154 -4.23 -11.75 15.78
CA GLU A 154 -5.32 -12.02 14.82
C GLU A 154 -6.58 -12.55 15.52
N LYS A 155 -6.43 -13.51 16.44
CA LYS A 155 -7.54 -14.03 17.25
C LYS A 155 -8.12 -12.97 18.18
N SER A 156 -7.26 -12.21 18.85
CA SER A 156 -7.67 -11.13 19.75
C SER A 156 -8.46 -10.05 19.01
N LEU A 157 -7.97 -9.62 17.83
CA LEU A 157 -8.67 -8.64 16.99
C LEU A 157 -10.02 -9.19 16.53
N LYS A 158 -10.05 -10.43 16.02
CA LYS A 158 -11.29 -11.07 15.58
C LYS A 158 -12.31 -11.11 16.70
N HIS A 159 -11.94 -11.59 17.90
CA HIS A 159 -12.83 -11.67 19.05
C HIS A 159 -13.40 -10.29 19.41
N HIS A 160 -12.51 -9.30 19.53
CA HIS A 160 -12.91 -7.92 19.81
C HIS A 160 -13.91 -7.37 18.77
N LEU A 161 -13.65 -7.60 17.47
CA LEU A 161 -14.52 -7.10 16.40
C LEU A 161 -15.87 -7.86 16.38
N PHE A 162 -15.88 -9.14 16.69
CA PHE A 162 -17.11 -9.92 16.81
C PHE A 162 -18.00 -9.35 17.92
N ASP A 163 -17.42 -9.08 19.09
CA ASP A 163 -18.13 -8.45 20.21
C ASP A 163 -18.59 -7.03 19.86
N PHE A 164 -17.71 -6.23 19.22
CA PHE A 164 -18.00 -4.83 18.88
C PHE A 164 -19.15 -4.69 17.86
N TYR A 165 -19.22 -5.59 16.87
CA TYR A 165 -20.23 -5.57 15.81
C TYR A 165 -21.42 -6.52 16.07
N GLY A 166 -21.43 -7.26 17.18
CA GLY A 166 -22.47 -8.22 17.52
C GLY A 166 -22.53 -9.41 16.53
N VAL A 167 -21.36 -9.89 16.10
CA VAL A 167 -21.22 -10.99 15.15
C VAL A 167 -20.84 -12.26 15.91
N ASP A 168 -21.48 -13.37 15.62
CA ASP A 168 -21.19 -14.65 16.25
C ASP A 168 -20.71 -15.73 15.27
N LYS A 169 -21.00 -15.61 13.98
CA LYS A 169 -20.58 -16.62 13.01
C LYS A 169 -20.24 -16.07 11.63
N ASP A 170 -21.22 -16.04 10.73
CA ASP A 170 -21.05 -15.64 9.34
C ASP A 170 -21.14 -14.12 9.21
N PHE A 171 -20.21 -13.53 8.47
CA PHE A 171 -20.10 -12.07 8.33
C PHE A 171 -19.56 -11.65 6.96
N ILE A 172 -19.80 -10.41 6.63
CA ILE A 172 -19.13 -9.73 5.53
C ILE A 172 -18.05 -8.78 6.08
N LEU A 173 -16.92 -8.68 5.38
CA LEU A 173 -15.82 -7.79 5.74
C LEU A 173 -15.84 -6.60 4.78
N VAL A 174 -15.87 -5.39 5.32
CA VAL A 174 -16.06 -4.16 4.53
C VAL A 174 -14.94 -3.18 4.78
N HIS A 175 -14.26 -2.76 3.72
CA HIS A 175 -13.33 -1.64 3.75
C HIS A 175 -13.77 -0.56 2.76
N ASN A 176 -14.39 0.48 3.28
CA ASN A 176 -15.04 1.55 2.53
C ASN A 176 -14.38 2.93 2.75
N SER A 177 -13.16 2.97 3.28
CA SER A 177 -12.42 4.20 3.55
C SER A 177 -11.08 4.24 2.84
N SER A 178 -10.65 5.44 2.47
CA SER A 178 -9.35 5.71 1.86
C SER A 178 -8.78 7.03 2.36
N SER A 179 -7.66 7.48 1.82
CA SER A 179 -7.10 8.81 2.09
C SER A 179 -8.03 9.97 1.66
N TYR A 180 -9.08 9.69 0.90
CA TYR A 180 -10.08 10.65 0.44
C TYR A 180 -11.36 10.67 1.28
N GLY A 181 -11.45 9.82 2.31
CA GLY A 181 -12.62 9.70 3.18
C GLY A 181 -13.31 8.34 3.09
N SER A 182 -14.45 8.23 3.76
CA SER A 182 -15.30 7.03 3.76
C SER A 182 -16.47 7.20 2.79
N VAL A 183 -16.93 6.08 2.22
CA VAL A 183 -18.04 6.02 1.29
C VAL A 183 -19.09 5.05 1.83
N ASP A 184 -20.35 5.40 1.70
CA ASP A 184 -21.43 4.46 2.00
C ASP A 184 -21.58 3.48 0.83
N LEU A 185 -21.49 2.18 1.15
CA LEU A 185 -21.62 1.09 0.18
C LEU A 185 -23.01 0.47 0.31
N ASN A 186 -23.73 0.40 -0.79
CA ASN A 186 -25.02 -0.31 -0.82
C ASN A 186 -24.74 -1.83 -0.82
N LEU A 187 -24.71 -2.41 0.38
CA LEU A 187 -24.50 -3.84 0.59
C LEU A 187 -25.84 -4.57 0.38
N LYS A 188 -25.85 -5.60 -0.46
CA LYS A 188 -27.05 -6.38 -0.81
C LYS A 188 -27.18 -7.68 -0.02
N ASN A 189 -26.50 -7.78 1.12
CA ASN A 189 -26.47 -8.98 1.95
C ASN A 189 -27.00 -8.67 3.35
N ASP A 190 -27.79 -9.60 3.93
CA ASP A 190 -28.33 -9.48 5.28
C ASP A 190 -27.37 -9.97 6.37
N LEU A 191 -26.20 -10.46 6.01
CA LEU A 191 -25.18 -10.86 6.98
C LEU A 191 -24.62 -9.63 7.71
N PRO A 192 -24.28 -9.78 9.00
CA PRO A 192 -23.65 -8.69 9.76
C PRO A 192 -22.34 -8.24 9.13
N ALA A 193 -22.10 -6.93 9.12
CA ALA A 193 -20.91 -6.33 8.54
C ALA A 193 -19.88 -5.95 9.59
N ILE A 194 -18.64 -6.39 9.41
CA ILE A 194 -17.46 -5.94 10.14
C ILE A 194 -16.72 -4.92 9.27
N PHE A 195 -16.58 -3.69 9.78
CA PHE A 195 -15.86 -2.64 9.06
C PHE A 195 -14.39 -2.59 9.47
N VAL A 196 -13.52 -2.53 8.49
CA VAL A 196 -12.08 -2.33 8.68
C VAL A 196 -11.83 -0.84 8.87
N GLU A 197 -11.80 -0.40 10.11
CA GLU A 197 -11.69 1.03 10.45
C GLU A 197 -10.91 1.24 11.75
N LYS A 198 -10.27 2.41 11.87
CA LYS A 198 -9.40 2.71 13.00
C LYS A 198 -10.11 2.72 14.35
N LYS A 199 -11.40 3.10 14.39
CA LYS A 199 -12.14 3.23 15.68
C LYS A 199 -12.39 1.87 16.35
N SER A 200 -12.46 0.78 15.57
CA SER A 200 -12.70 -0.58 16.06
C SER A 200 -11.43 -1.44 16.07
N ASP A 201 -10.34 -1.02 15.41
CA ASP A 201 -9.07 -1.76 15.38
C ASP A 201 -8.21 -1.44 16.61
N ILE A 202 -8.18 -2.35 17.58
CA ILE A 202 -7.41 -2.21 18.82
C ILE A 202 -5.88 -2.23 18.62
N PHE A 203 -5.40 -2.66 17.47
CA PHE A 203 -3.98 -2.72 17.15
C PHE A 203 -3.53 -1.67 16.14
N GLN A 204 -4.47 -0.96 15.49
CA GLN A 204 -4.19 0.00 14.42
C GLN A 204 -3.30 -0.58 13.31
N ASN A 205 -3.48 -1.89 13.01
CA ASN A 205 -2.64 -2.64 12.08
C ASN A 205 -3.46 -3.59 11.21
N MET A 206 -3.62 -3.21 9.92
CA MET A 206 -4.45 -3.98 9.00
C MET A 206 -3.94 -5.41 8.72
N PHE A 207 -2.68 -5.72 8.99
CA PHE A 207 -2.14 -7.06 8.76
C PHE A 207 -2.71 -8.11 9.72
N PHE A 208 -3.26 -7.70 10.87
CA PHE A 208 -3.95 -8.61 11.79
C PHE A 208 -5.37 -8.97 11.37
N TYR A 209 -5.88 -8.39 10.28
CA TYR A 209 -7.16 -8.80 9.70
C TYR A 209 -7.09 -10.10 8.88
N ARG A 210 -5.92 -10.76 8.79
CA ARG A 210 -5.74 -11.97 8.00
C ARG A 210 -6.75 -13.07 8.37
N ALA A 211 -6.98 -13.34 9.64
CA ALA A 211 -7.97 -14.34 10.07
C ALA A 211 -9.39 -13.97 9.61
N LEU A 212 -9.77 -12.70 9.67
CA LEU A 212 -11.06 -12.21 9.17
C LEU A 212 -11.18 -12.33 7.64
N ILE A 213 -10.11 -12.04 6.90
CA ILE A 213 -10.06 -12.23 5.43
C ILE A 213 -10.27 -13.70 5.05
N LEU A 214 -9.68 -14.64 5.82
CA LEU A 214 -9.81 -16.08 5.58
C LEU A 214 -11.22 -16.59 5.83
N GLU A 215 -11.94 -16.02 6.80
CA GLU A 215 -13.22 -16.55 7.31
C GLU A 215 -14.45 -15.81 6.77
N ALA A 216 -14.30 -14.60 6.24
CA ALA A 216 -15.41 -13.82 5.71
C ALA A 216 -16.16 -14.57 4.59
N LYS A 217 -17.49 -14.42 4.53
CA LYS A 217 -18.30 -14.92 3.40
C LYS A 217 -18.17 -14.04 2.18
N GLU A 218 -18.12 -12.73 2.40
CA GLU A 218 -17.94 -11.72 1.36
C GLU A 218 -16.96 -10.68 1.84
N ILE A 219 -16.20 -10.10 0.91
CA ILE A 219 -15.29 -8.99 1.17
C ILE A 219 -15.60 -7.88 0.19
N HIS A 220 -15.94 -6.71 0.73
CA HIS A 220 -16.24 -5.51 -0.04
C HIS A 220 -15.12 -4.49 0.14
N CYS A 221 -14.50 -4.07 -0.96
CA CYS A 221 -13.41 -3.09 -0.94
C CYS A 221 -13.64 -1.97 -1.96
N ILE A 222 -13.20 -0.78 -1.61
CA ILE A 222 -12.89 0.29 -2.57
C ILE A 222 -11.39 0.25 -2.91
N ASP A 223 -10.94 1.10 -3.85
CA ASP A 223 -9.51 1.30 -4.13
C ASP A 223 -8.77 1.83 -2.90
N SER A 224 -8.02 0.96 -2.24
CA SER A 224 -7.39 1.21 -0.94
C SER A 224 -6.23 0.26 -0.65
N SER A 225 -5.46 0.54 0.40
CA SER A 225 -4.40 -0.36 0.87
C SER A 225 -4.92 -1.74 1.28
N PHE A 226 -6.14 -1.81 1.84
CA PHE A 226 -6.74 -3.07 2.25
C PHE A 226 -7.09 -3.98 1.05
N LEU A 227 -7.55 -3.42 -0.07
CA LEU A 227 -7.73 -4.15 -1.32
C LEU A 227 -6.45 -4.88 -1.72
N HIS A 228 -5.30 -4.18 -1.66
CA HIS A 228 -4.01 -4.79 -2.00
C HIS A 228 -3.58 -5.89 -1.03
N LEU A 229 -4.00 -5.82 0.24
CA LEU A 229 -3.79 -6.90 1.20
C LEU A 229 -4.67 -8.11 0.85
N VAL A 230 -5.98 -7.92 0.62
CA VAL A 230 -6.92 -9.00 0.24
C VAL A 230 -6.47 -9.71 -1.04
N GLU A 231 -5.94 -8.98 -2.01
CA GLU A 231 -5.35 -9.54 -3.23
C GLU A 231 -4.25 -10.58 -2.96
N ARG A 232 -3.55 -10.49 -1.82
CA ARG A 232 -2.36 -11.30 -1.48
C ARG A 232 -2.59 -12.32 -0.37
N VAL A 233 -3.66 -12.20 0.39
CA VAL A 233 -4.07 -13.18 1.40
C VAL A 233 -5.03 -14.18 0.74
N GLU A 234 -4.82 -15.48 0.94
CA GLU A 234 -5.77 -16.49 0.47
C GLU A 234 -7.14 -16.29 1.11
N THR A 235 -8.21 -16.52 0.36
CA THR A 235 -9.59 -16.44 0.87
C THR A 235 -10.54 -17.19 -0.07
N ASN A 236 -11.60 -17.76 0.51
CA ASN A 236 -12.72 -18.35 -0.22
C ASN A 236 -13.94 -17.40 -0.27
N ALA A 237 -13.81 -16.19 0.25
CA ALA A 237 -14.87 -15.19 0.23
C ALA A 237 -15.23 -14.77 -1.21
N LYS A 238 -16.47 -14.41 -1.43
CA LYS A 238 -16.82 -13.64 -2.63
C LYS A 238 -16.24 -12.24 -2.51
N LEU A 239 -15.62 -11.75 -3.58
CA LEU A 239 -14.90 -10.48 -3.57
C LEU A 239 -15.64 -9.43 -4.40
N TYR A 240 -15.94 -8.29 -3.80
CA TYR A 240 -16.66 -7.18 -4.42
C TYR A 240 -15.81 -5.91 -4.42
N PHE A 241 -15.46 -5.45 -5.62
CA PHE A 241 -14.73 -4.19 -5.79
C PHE A 241 -15.69 -3.06 -6.17
N HIS A 242 -15.88 -2.11 -5.25
CA HIS A 242 -16.73 -0.94 -5.46
C HIS A 242 -15.93 0.16 -6.14
N LYS A 243 -16.24 0.38 -7.43
CA LYS A 243 -15.59 1.39 -8.24
C LYS A 243 -16.27 2.74 -8.05
N LEU A 244 -15.59 3.66 -7.38
CA LEU A 244 -16.13 4.99 -7.10
C LEU A 244 -16.00 5.91 -8.32
N LYS A 245 -17.07 6.68 -8.61
CA LYS A 245 -17.10 7.69 -9.66
C LYS A 245 -16.42 8.99 -9.20
N GLN A 246 -15.10 9.00 -9.06
CA GLN A 246 -14.36 10.23 -8.80
C GLN A 246 -13.38 10.50 -9.96
N GLU A 247 -13.38 11.73 -10.47
CA GLU A 247 -12.66 12.16 -11.69
C GLU A 247 -11.13 11.95 -11.67
N ASN A 248 -10.53 11.65 -10.53
CA ASN A 248 -9.08 11.50 -10.37
C ASN A 248 -8.65 10.15 -9.77
N GLN A 249 -9.52 9.14 -9.73
CA GLN A 249 -9.16 7.88 -9.08
C GLN A 249 -8.40 6.93 -10.01
N THR A 250 -7.39 6.28 -9.42
CA THR A 250 -6.58 5.24 -10.06
C THR A 250 -7.34 3.94 -10.31
N SER A 251 -8.58 3.80 -9.81
CA SER A 251 -9.41 2.59 -9.88
C SER A 251 -9.61 2.01 -11.29
N GLU A 252 -9.63 2.87 -12.32
CA GLU A 252 -9.67 2.41 -13.73
C GLU A 252 -8.34 1.80 -14.20
N LYS A 253 -7.27 2.07 -13.46
CA LYS A 253 -5.89 1.69 -13.78
C LYS A 253 -5.37 0.54 -12.94
N LEU A 254 -6.22 -0.08 -12.11
CA LEU A 254 -5.82 -1.25 -11.32
C LEU A 254 -5.90 -2.53 -12.16
N GLU A 255 -4.93 -3.42 -11.93
CA GLU A 255 -4.96 -4.81 -12.36
C GLU A 255 -5.39 -5.65 -11.16
N LEU A 256 -6.62 -6.16 -11.16
CA LEU A 256 -7.11 -7.09 -10.14
C LEU A 256 -6.64 -8.50 -10.50
N TYR A 257 -6.01 -9.18 -9.57
CA TYR A 257 -5.44 -10.52 -9.77
C TYR A 257 -6.44 -11.63 -9.45
N LYS A 258 -7.21 -11.41 -8.37
CA LYS A 258 -8.29 -12.32 -7.98
C LYS A 258 -9.56 -12.04 -8.78
N ASN A 259 -10.52 -12.94 -8.68
CA ASN A 259 -11.81 -12.79 -9.32
C ASN A 259 -12.72 -11.88 -8.47
N TRP A 260 -12.80 -10.61 -8.84
CA TRP A 260 -13.64 -9.61 -8.19
C TRP A 260 -14.88 -9.30 -9.01
N ASP A 261 -16.04 -9.28 -8.37
CA ASP A 261 -17.25 -8.68 -8.93
C ASP A 261 -17.15 -7.17 -8.82
N VAL A 262 -17.08 -6.46 -9.95
CA VAL A 262 -16.96 -4.99 -9.98
C VAL A 262 -18.33 -4.35 -9.89
N ILE A 263 -18.56 -3.57 -8.83
CA ILE A 263 -19.79 -2.80 -8.60
C ILE A 263 -19.51 -1.33 -8.96
N ILE A 264 -20.35 -0.74 -9.83
CA ILE A 264 -20.22 0.62 -10.36
C ILE A 264 -21.29 1.54 -9.76
#